data_c3e5c89327203918f71b74c7a73e6185
#
_entry.id   c3e5c89327203918f71b74c7a73e6185
#
_cell.length_a   1.000
_cell.length_b   1.000
_cell.length_c   1.000
_cell.angle_alpha   90.00
_cell.angle_beta   90.00
_cell.angle_gamma   90.00
#
_symmetry.space_group_name_H-M   'P 1'
#
loop_
_entity.id
_entity.type
_entity.pdbx_description
1 polymer ?
#
loop_
_entity_poly.entity_id
_entity_poly.type
_entity_poly.pdbx_seq_one_letter_code
_entity_poly.pdbx_strand_id
1 'polypeptide(L)'
;FTDLNCSLFSGGREQSLRAVLFSGRKPRQLYVGGVKQRSAAGLSGVLTTVLFCPDNLLILKSGSAGRRKILDTALCQLRPGYAQALAEYQKLYDSKSRILKDYHDAPSLLEPLPEFNYRMAQVGAVVISYRAKFLRELSRQAQLYHTEFSGGREALSLIYQTVSTVTDPFADKKTIFQQLLDHQQAHY
;
A
#
# COMPACT_ATOMS: atom_id res chain seq x y z
N PHE A 1 -18.58 -7.74 22.63
CA PHE A 1 -17.93 -6.68 21.84
C PHE A 1 -16.88 -5.97 22.66
N THR A 2 -15.89 -5.36 21.99
CA THR A 2 -14.86 -4.52 22.62
C THR A 2 -15.03 -3.11 22.07
N ASP A 3 -15.01 -2.12 22.94
CA ASP A 3 -15.11 -0.70 22.59
C ASP A 3 -13.80 -0.01 23.04
N LEU A 4 -13.04 0.47 22.08
CA LEU A 4 -11.76 1.14 22.28
C LEU A 4 -11.93 2.62 21.98
N ASN A 5 -11.59 3.45 22.95
CA ASN A 5 -11.63 4.90 22.82
C ASN A 5 -10.19 5.46 23.03
N CYS A 6 -9.81 6.43 22.22
CA CYS A 6 -8.52 7.10 22.30
C CYS A 6 -8.72 8.59 22.03
N SER A 7 -8.19 9.43 22.90
CA SER A 7 -8.06 10.89 22.69
C SER A 7 -6.64 11.20 22.21
N LEU A 8 -6.55 11.94 21.13
CA LEU A 8 -5.29 12.38 20.52
C LEU A 8 -5.20 13.89 20.64
N PHE A 9 -4.03 14.38 21.02
CA PHE A 9 -3.73 15.80 21.00
C PHE A 9 -2.56 16.05 20.04
N SER A 10 -2.82 16.76 18.96
CA SER A 10 -1.80 17.07 17.96
C SER A 10 -2.08 18.40 17.28
N GLY A 11 -1.04 19.22 17.09
CA GLY A 11 -1.16 20.52 16.44
C GLY A 11 -2.14 21.49 17.13
N GLY A 12 -2.24 21.44 18.49
CA GLY A 12 -3.15 22.26 19.26
C GLY A 12 -4.62 21.87 19.18
N ARG A 13 -4.93 20.68 18.64
CA ARG A 13 -6.31 20.17 18.53
C ARG A 13 -6.44 18.80 19.18
N GLU A 14 -7.54 18.63 19.91
CA GLU A 14 -7.95 17.34 20.42
C GLU A 14 -8.82 16.63 19.40
N GLN A 15 -8.57 15.34 19.20
CA GLN A 15 -9.31 14.49 18.29
C GLN A 15 -9.59 13.13 18.93
N SER A 16 -10.84 12.68 18.87
CA SER A 16 -11.22 11.39 19.41
C SER A 16 -11.22 10.31 18.33
N LEU A 17 -10.72 9.14 18.67
CA LEU A 17 -10.86 7.93 17.89
C LEU A 17 -11.62 6.89 18.67
N ARG A 18 -12.55 6.18 18.02
CA ARG A 18 -13.25 5.07 18.60
C ARG A 18 -13.31 3.90 17.66
N ALA A 19 -13.06 2.69 18.17
CA ALA A 19 -13.17 1.46 17.43
C ALA A 19 -14.04 0.47 18.20
N VAL A 20 -15.13 0.03 17.59
CA VAL A 20 -16.01 -1.01 18.14
C VAL A 20 -15.78 -2.31 17.37
N LEU A 21 -15.29 -3.31 18.08
CA LEU A 21 -15.02 -4.65 17.56
C LEU A 21 -16.12 -5.60 18.06
N PHE A 22 -16.66 -6.39 17.15
CA PHE A 22 -17.71 -7.36 17.47
C PHE A 22 -17.18 -8.78 17.35
N SER A 23 -17.67 -9.68 18.20
CA SER A 23 -17.45 -11.11 17.99
C SER A 23 -18.26 -11.60 16.79
N GLY A 24 -17.73 -12.60 16.06
CA GLY A 24 -18.39 -13.18 14.89
C GLY A 24 -18.20 -12.35 13.60
N ARG A 25 -19.20 -12.43 12.71
CA ARG A 25 -19.09 -11.87 11.34
C ARG A 25 -19.45 -10.38 11.22
N LYS A 26 -19.88 -9.74 12.31
CA LYS A 26 -20.25 -8.32 12.27
C LYS A 26 -19.03 -7.45 12.03
N PRO A 27 -19.02 -6.56 11.01
CA PRO A 27 -17.89 -5.72 10.71
C PRO A 27 -17.61 -4.72 11.84
N ARG A 28 -16.33 -4.46 12.07
CA ARG A 28 -15.88 -3.42 13.00
C ARG A 28 -16.43 -2.05 12.59
N GLN A 29 -16.65 -1.20 13.58
CA GLN A 29 -17.03 0.19 13.36
C GLN A 29 -15.92 1.11 13.84
N LEU A 30 -15.61 2.12 13.05
CA LEU A 30 -14.53 3.08 13.31
C LEU A 30 -15.09 4.49 13.28
N TYR A 31 -14.63 5.35 14.20
CA TYR A 31 -15.09 6.73 14.30
C TYR A 31 -13.90 7.66 14.49
N VAL A 32 -13.97 8.85 13.89
CA VAL A 32 -13.01 9.96 14.06
C VAL A 32 -13.81 11.20 14.39
N GLY A 33 -13.53 11.83 15.53
CA GLY A 33 -14.28 12.99 15.99
C GLY A 33 -15.78 12.72 16.12
N GLY A 34 -16.17 11.50 16.53
CA GLY A 34 -17.57 11.07 16.60
C GLY A 34 -18.20 10.66 15.26
N VAL A 35 -17.54 10.94 14.13
CA VAL A 35 -18.07 10.62 12.80
C VAL A 35 -17.65 9.21 12.37
N LYS A 36 -18.64 8.38 12.03
CA LYS A 36 -18.42 7.00 11.56
C LYS A 36 -17.68 6.98 10.22
N GLN A 37 -16.60 6.21 10.17
CA GLN A 37 -15.82 6.01 8.97
C GLN A 37 -16.31 4.81 8.16
N ARG A 38 -16.31 4.92 6.84
CA ARG A 38 -16.74 3.83 5.94
C ARG A 38 -15.71 2.68 5.90
N SER A 39 -14.44 2.98 6.12
CA SER A 39 -13.34 2.02 6.09
C SER A 39 -12.18 2.47 6.99
N ALA A 40 -11.18 1.58 7.19
CA ALA A 40 -9.96 1.91 7.90
C ALA A 40 -9.14 3.04 7.22
N ALA A 41 -9.33 3.26 5.92
CA ALA A 41 -8.68 4.37 5.22
C ALA A 41 -9.07 5.75 5.78
N GLY A 42 -10.24 5.88 6.42
CA GLY A 42 -10.65 7.10 7.12
C GLY A 42 -9.80 7.45 8.36
N LEU A 43 -8.99 6.51 8.85
CA LEU A 43 -8.02 6.75 9.94
C LEU A 43 -6.65 7.22 9.42
N SER A 44 -6.43 7.15 8.10
CA SER A 44 -5.16 7.55 7.48
C SER A 44 -4.86 9.02 7.73
N GLY A 45 -3.67 9.30 8.23
CA GLY A 45 -3.24 10.66 8.59
C GLY A 45 -3.76 11.19 9.92
N VAL A 46 -4.65 10.45 10.60
CA VAL A 46 -5.18 10.85 11.92
C VAL A 46 -4.28 10.33 13.04
N LEU A 47 -3.95 9.05 12.99
CA LEU A 47 -3.03 8.39 13.93
C LEU A 47 -2.04 7.54 13.16
N THR A 48 -0.76 7.82 13.34
CA THR A 48 0.32 6.96 12.85
C THR A 48 0.90 6.17 14.01
N THR A 49 1.02 4.85 13.81
CA THR A 49 1.54 3.94 14.84
C THR A 49 2.64 3.08 14.27
N VAL A 50 3.62 2.76 15.11
CA VAL A 50 4.64 1.75 14.83
C VAL A 50 4.47 0.64 15.84
N LEU A 51 4.17 -0.55 15.36
CA LEU A 51 4.12 -1.75 16.19
C LEU A 51 5.37 -2.58 15.90
N PHE A 52 6.11 -2.89 16.94
CA PHE A 52 7.21 -3.84 16.90
C PHE A 52 6.86 -5.05 17.77
N CYS A 53 6.89 -6.24 17.17
CA CYS A 53 6.72 -7.51 17.88
C CYS A 53 7.71 -8.53 17.32
N PRO A 54 8.00 -9.65 18.05
CA PRO A 54 8.96 -10.67 17.60
C PRO A 54 8.66 -11.21 16.20
N ASP A 55 7.39 -11.34 15.82
CA ASP A 55 6.98 -11.81 14.50
C ASP A 55 7.44 -10.87 13.38
N ASN A 56 7.65 -9.59 13.67
CA ASN A 56 8.14 -8.63 12.68
C ASN A 56 9.58 -8.92 12.23
N LEU A 57 10.37 -9.62 13.03
CA LEU A 57 11.71 -10.09 12.66
C LEU A 57 11.65 -11.11 11.51
N LEU A 58 10.56 -11.86 11.41
CA LEU A 58 10.35 -12.84 10.34
C LEU A 58 9.93 -12.20 9.02
N ILE A 59 9.49 -10.95 9.03
CA ILE A 59 8.95 -10.26 7.83
C ILE A 59 10.01 -10.14 6.73
N LEU A 60 11.26 -9.87 7.09
CA LEU A 60 12.37 -9.81 6.14
C LEU A 60 12.62 -11.18 5.47
N LYS A 61 12.33 -12.27 6.19
CA LYS A 61 12.45 -13.65 5.70
C LYS A 61 11.21 -14.13 4.93
N SER A 62 10.07 -13.45 5.08
CA SER A 62 8.76 -13.87 4.52
C SER A 62 8.57 -13.59 3.02
N GLY A 63 9.64 -13.29 2.30
CA GLY A 63 9.58 -13.02 0.87
C GLY A 63 9.04 -11.63 0.49
N SER A 64 8.81 -11.41 -0.79
CA SER A 64 8.44 -10.08 -1.32
C SER A 64 7.07 -9.58 -0.86
N ALA A 65 6.12 -10.48 -0.64
CA ALA A 65 4.77 -10.11 -0.18
C ALA A 65 4.80 -9.52 1.24
N GLY A 66 5.55 -10.13 2.17
CA GLY A 66 5.71 -9.62 3.53
C GLY A 66 6.40 -8.26 3.55
N ARG A 67 7.48 -8.10 2.78
CA ARG A 67 8.20 -6.82 2.66
C ARG A 67 7.31 -5.72 2.08
N ARG A 68 6.52 -6.01 1.03
CA ARG A 68 5.54 -5.05 0.48
C ARG A 68 4.49 -4.66 1.51
N LYS A 69 3.99 -5.60 2.30
CA LYS A 69 2.99 -5.34 3.33
C LYS A 69 3.46 -4.31 4.36
N ILE A 70 4.75 -4.31 4.75
CA ILE A 70 5.30 -3.29 5.65
C ILE A 70 5.23 -1.90 5.00
N LEU A 71 5.73 -1.79 3.76
CA LEU A 71 5.72 -0.52 3.02
C LEU A 71 4.29 -0.01 2.85
N ASP A 72 3.37 -0.88 2.46
CA ASP A 72 1.98 -0.52 2.23
C ASP A 72 1.28 -0.10 3.51
N THR A 73 1.55 -0.78 4.63
CA THR A 73 1.01 -0.42 5.94
C THR A 73 1.48 0.97 6.37
N ALA A 74 2.78 1.25 6.25
CA ALA A 74 3.34 2.56 6.59
C ALA A 74 2.80 3.66 5.66
N LEU A 75 2.81 3.43 4.36
CA LEU A 75 2.33 4.41 3.37
C LEU A 75 0.82 4.69 3.50
N CYS A 76 0.00 3.67 3.79
CA CYS A 76 -1.43 3.86 4.01
C CYS A 76 -1.73 4.72 5.24
N GLN A 77 -0.89 4.66 6.28
CA GLN A 77 -1.04 5.54 7.44
C GLN A 77 -0.63 6.98 7.12
N LEU A 78 0.45 7.16 6.34
CA LEU A 78 1.07 8.47 6.11
C LEU A 78 0.44 9.25 4.95
N ARG A 79 -0.16 8.56 3.98
CA ARG A 79 -0.58 9.13 2.69
C ARG A 79 -1.96 8.63 2.26
N PRO A 80 -3.04 9.37 2.55
CA PRO A 80 -4.40 8.99 2.16
C PRO A 80 -4.54 8.70 0.65
N GLY A 81 -3.86 9.50 -0.20
CA GLY A 81 -3.85 9.28 -1.64
C GLY A 81 -3.20 7.96 -2.06
N TYR A 82 -2.19 7.48 -1.31
CA TYR A 82 -1.63 6.15 -1.51
C TYR A 82 -2.63 5.05 -1.15
N ALA A 83 -3.28 5.18 0.00
CA ALA A 83 -4.26 4.19 0.46
C ALA A 83 -5.42 4.03 -0.53
N GLN A 84 -5.89 5.15 -1.13
CA GLN A 84 -6.91 5.13 -2.18
C GLN A 84 -6.41 4.44 -3.44
N ALA A 85 -5.21 4.79 -3.92
CA ALA A 85 -4.61 4.20 -5.11
C ALA A 85 -4.38 2.69 -4.93
N LEU A 86 -3.87 2.25 -3.78
CA LEU A 86 -3.65 0.84 -3.49
C LEU A 86 -4.97 0.05 -3.46
N ALA A 87 -6.01 0.59 -2.83
CA ALA A 87 -7.32 -0.03 -2.77
C ALA A 87 -7.97 -0.13 -4.16
N GLU A 88 -7.82 0.90 -4.99
CA GLU A 88 -8.30 0.88 -6.38
C GLU A 88 -7.53 -0.14 -7.23
N TYR A 89 -6.20 -0.15 -7.14
CA TYR A 89 -5.37 -1.13 -7.84
C TYR A 89 -5.78 -2.57 -7.52
N GLN A 90 -6.02 -2.86 -6.23
CA GLN A 90 -6.45 -4.19 -5.81
C GLN A 90 -7.80 -4.58 -6.40
N LYS A 91 -8.77 -3.67 -6.41
CA LYS A 91 -10.09 -3.94 -7.05
C LYS A 91 -9.95 -4.24 -8.54
N LEU A 92 -9.14 -3.44 -9.25
CA LEU A 92 -8.89 -3.65 -10.68
C LEU A 92 -8.20 -4.98 -10.94
N TYR A 93 -7.21 -5.32 -10.11
CA TYR A 93 -6.51 -6.60 -10.19
C TYR A 93 -7.45 -7.79 -9.99
N ASP A 94 -8.29 -7.74 -8.95
CA ASP A 94 -9.26 -8.81 -8.65
C ASP A 94 -10.28 -8.96 -9.77
N SER A 95 -10.77 -7.85 -10.33
CA SER A 95 -11.71 -7.85 -11.47
C SER A 95 -11.07 -8.40 -12.74
N LYS A 96 -9.86 -7.93 -13.07
CA LYS A 96 -9.10 -8.45 -14.21
C LYS A 96 -8.80 -9.94 -14.07
N SER A 97 -8.38 -10.37 -12.88
CA SER A 97 -8.10 -11.79 -12.61
C SER A 97 -9.34 -12.66 -12.81
N ARG A 98 -10.53 -12.15 -12.44
CA ARG A 98 -11.80 -12.85 -12.67
C ARG A 98 -12.12 -12.93 -14.17
N ILE A 99 -12.01 -11.82 -14.90
CA ILE A 99 -12.19 -11.78 -16.35
C ILE A 99 -11.30 -12.83 -17.02
N LEU A 100 -9.99 -12.82 -16.69
CA LEU A 100 -9.03 -13.75 -17.27
C LEU A 100 -9.23 -15.22 -16.86
N LYS A 101 -9.96 -15.47 -15.79
CA LYS A 101 -10.34 -16.84 -15.40
C LYS A 101 -11.55 -17.35 -16.18
N ASP A 102 -12.53 -16.47 -16.38
CA ASP A 102 -13.86 -16.87 -16.86
C ASP A 102 -14.07 -16.62 -18.37
N TYR A 103 -13.10 -15.97 -19.09
CA TYR A 103 -13.26 -15.59 -20.51
C TYR A 103 -13.41 -16.78 -21.46
N HIS A 104 -12.91 -17.97 -21.11
CA HIS A 104 -13.08 -19.17 -21.94
C HIS A 104 -14.55 -19.56 -22.10
N ASP A 105 -15.36 -19.35 -21.05
CA ASP A 105 -16.79 -19.64 -21.05
C ASP A 105 -17.63 -18.46 -21.60
N ALA A 106 -17.08 -17.24 -21.57
CA ALA A 106 -17.74 -16.03 -22.02
C ALA A 106 -16.73 -15.04 -22.64
N PRO A 107 -16.39 -15.19 -23.95
CA PRO A 107 -15.37 -14.36 -24.61
C PRO A 107 -15.64 -12.85 -24.59
N SER A 108 -16.91 -12.42 -24.51
CA SER A 108 -17.28 -11.00 -24.38
C SER A 108 -16.75 -10.33 -23.11
N LEU A 109 -16.34 -11.11 -22.09
CA LEU A 109 -15.69 -10.59 -20.90
C LEU A 109 -14.34 -9.90 -21.20
N LEU A 110 -13.73 -10.16 -22.36
CA LEU A 110 -12.50 -9.49 -22.76
C LEU A 110 -12.72 -8.04 -23.26
N GLU A 111 -13.92 -7.69 -23.67
CA GLU A 111 -14.21 -6.34 -24.22
C GLU A 111 -13.79 -5.19 -23.29
N PRO A 112 -14.05 -5.21 -21.95
CA PRO A 112 -13.62 -4.15 -21.05
C PRO A 112 -12.14 -4.22 -20.64
N LEU A 113 -11.41 -5.25 -21.06
CA LEU A 113 -10.04 -5.48 -20.60
C LEU A 113 -9.06 -4.34 -20.94
N PRO A 114 -9.13 -3.67 -22.11
CA PRO A 114 -8.28 -2.52 -22.41
C PRO A 114 -8.45 -1.35 -21.42
N GLU A 115 -9.70 -1.07 -21.00
CA GLU A 115 -9.99 -0.04 -19.99
C GLU A 115 -9.43 -0.42 -18.62
N PHE A 116 -9.59 -1.69 -18.21
CA PHE A 116 -8.95 -2.18 -16.97
C PHE A 116 -7.43 -2.02 -17.00
N ASN A 117 -6.80 -2.35 -18.12
CA ASN A 117 -5.36 -2.22 -18.28
C ASN A 117 -4.89 -0.77 -18.21
N TYR A 118 -5.58 0.12 -18.91
CA TYR A 118 -5.29 1.55 -18.88
C TYR A 118 -5.37 2.08 -17.44
N ARG A 119 -6.46 1.77 -16.75
CA ARG A 119 -6.68 2.22 -15.37
C ARG A 119 -5.69 1.59 -14.40
N MET A 120 -5.36 0.31 -14.55
CA MET A 120 -4.34 -0.36 -13.75
C MET A 120 -2.95 0.24 -13.95
N ALA A 121 -2.57 0.58 -15.17
CA ALA A 121 -1.31 1.26 -15.46
C ALA A 121 -1.25 2.64 -14.80
N GLN A 122 -2.35 3.40 -14.88
CA GLN A 122 -2.45 4.74 -14.29
C GLN A 122 -2.30 4.69 -12.76
N VAL A 123 -3.05 3.83 -12.09
CA VAL A 123 -3.01 3.69 -10.63
C VAL A 123 -1.72 3.00 -10.19
N GLY A 124 -1.22 2.03 -10.96
CA GLY A 124 0.06 1.35 -10.73
C GLY A 124 1.25 2.31 -10.71
N ALA A 125 1.28 3.27 -11.63
CA ALA A 125 2.31 4.31 -11.66
C ALA A 125 2.30 5.17 -10.38
N VAL A 126 1.13 5.46 -9.84
CA VAL A 126 0.99 6.16 -8.56
C VAL A 126 1.57 5.33 -7.42
N VAL A 127 1.20 4.04 -7.33
CA VAL A 127 1.68 3.12 -6.29
C VAL A 127 3.20 2.97 -6.35
N ILE A 128 3.78 2.75 -7.53
CA ILE A 128 5.23 2.62 -7.73
C ILE A 128 5.95 3.89 -7.28
N SER A 129 5.49 5.05 -7.73
CA SER A 129 6.11 6.34 -7.38
C SER A 129 6.13 6.60 -5.86
N TYR A 130 5.04 6.27 -5.14
CA TYR A 130 5.01 6.40 -3.69
C TYR A 130 5.97 5.43 -3.00
N ARG A 131 5.97 4.15 -3.39
CA ARG A 131 6.84 3.13 -2.81
C ARG A 131 8.31 3.46 -3.02
N ALA A 132 8.70 3.85 -4.24
CA ALA A 132 10.07 4.21 -4.56
C ALA A 132 10.58 5.36 -3.68
N LYS A 133 9.82 6.45 -3.63
CA LYS A 133 10.18 7.63 -2.82
C LYS A 133 10.27 7.32 -1.34
N PHE A 134 9.31 6.56 -0.82
CA PHE A 134 9.30 6.18 0.59
C PHE A 134 10.47 5.26 0.94
N LEU A 135 10.75 4.25 0.10
CA LEU A 135 11.85 3.31 0.36
C LEU A 135 13.21 4.00 0.30
N ARG A 136 13.39 5.00 -0.57
CA ARG A 136 14.62 5.79 -0.64
C ARG A 136 14.89 6.52 0.69
N GLU A 137 13.86 7.15 1.25
CA GLU A 137 13.99 7.83 2.54
C GLU A 137 14.18 6.83 3.70
N LEU A 138 13.43 5.74 3.69
CA LEU A 138 13.58 4.65 4.67
C LEU A 138 14.97 4.03 4.61
N SER A 139 15.54 3.82 3.41
CA SER A 139 16.88 3.26 3.23
C SER A 139 17.94 4.13 3.88
N ARG A 140 17.83 5.45 3.72
CA ARG A 140 18.76 6.40 4.34
C ARG A 140 18.73 6.30 5.87
N GLN A 141 17.54 6.28 6.46
CA GLN A 141 17.39 6.17 7.91
C GLN A 141 17.83 4.79 8.43
N ALA A 142 17.42 3.73 7.74
CA ALA A 142 17.77 2.36 8.12
C ALA A 142 19.29 2.14 8.09
N GLN A 143 20.01 2.70 7.11
CA GLN A 143 21.46 2.63 7.03
C GLN A 143 22.13 3.31 8.24
N LEU A 144 21.66 4.50 8.64
CA LEU A 144 22.22 5.21 9.80
C LEU A 144 22.10 4.37 11.08
N TYR A 145 20.89 3.90 11.38
CA TYR A 145 20.67 3.07 12.57
C TYR A 145 21.39 1.73 12.49
N HIS A 146 21.43 1.09 11.33
CA HIS A 146 22.14 -0.17 11.18
C HIS A 146 23.65 -0.01 11.38
N THR A 147 24.24 1.07 10.89
CA THR A 147 25.67 1.39 11.12
C THR A 147 25.93 1.57 12.63
N GLU A 148 25.05 2.26 13.34
CA GLU A 148 25.15 2.44 14.79
C GLU A 148 25.07 1.08 15.53
N PHE A 149 24.07 0.26 15.24
CA PHE A 149 23.89 -1.05 15.89
C PHE A 149 24.99 -2.06 15.57
N SER A 150 25.53 -2.04 14.36
CA SER A 150 26.61 -2.94 13.96
C SER A 150 28.01 -2.47 14.38
N GLY A 151 28.09 -1.24 14.95
CA GLY A 151 29.40 -0.61 15.23
C GLY A 151 30.20 -0.34 13.94
N GLY A 152 29.53 -0.04 12.82
CA GLY A 152 30.13 0.23 11.52
C GLY A 152 30.64 -1.02 10.77
N ARG A 153 30.39 -2.21 11.27
CA ARG A 153 30.91 -3.48 10.70
C ARG A 153 30.11 -3.96 9.48
N GLU A 154 28.87 -3.51 9.34
CA GLU A 154 27.97 -3.97 8.30
C GLU A 154 27.32 -2.76 7.59
N ALA A 155 27.10 -2.88 6.28
CA ALA A 155 26.36 -1.92 5.48
C ALA A 155 24.99 -2.48 5.11
N LEU A 156 23.93 -1.69 5.32
CA LEU A 156 22.56 -2.02 4.91
C LEU A 156 22.16 -1.13 3.71
N SER A 157 21.63 -1.75 2.67
CA SER A 157 20.98 -1.04 1.57
C SER A 157 19.60 -1.62 1.30
N LEU A 158 18.62 -0.76 1.02
CA LEU A 158 17.28 -1.14 0.60
C LEU A 158 17.09 -0.70 -0.85
N ILE A 159 16.79 -1.66 -1.72
CA ILE A 159 16.59 -1.41 -3.16
C ILE A 159 15.13 -1.70 -3.49
N TYR A 160 14.48 -0.76 -4.19
CA TYR A 160 13.14 -0.96 -4.70
C TYR A 160 13.19 -1.65 -6.06
N GLN A 161 12.73 -2.89 -6.09
CA GLN A 161 12.52 -3.63 -7.34
C GLN A 161 11.02 -3.68 -7.63
N THR A 162 10.63 -3.20 -8.81
CA THR A 162 9.28 -3.27 -9.34
C THR A 162 9.23 -4.24 -10.54
N VAL A 163 8.18 -4.17 -11.35
CA VAL A 163 8.07 -4.97 -12.57
C VAL A 163 9.19 -4.57 -13.55
N SER A 164 9.73 -5.54 -14.28
CA SER A 164 10.92 -5.37 -15.16
C SER A 164 10.71 -4.35 -16.28
N THR A 165 9.46 -4.06 -16.62
CA THR A 165 9.09 -3.07 -17.64
C THR A 165 9.29 -1.62 -17.20
N VAL A 166 9.34 -1.35 -15.89
CA VAL A 166 9.64 -0.04 -15.35
C VAL A 166 11.13 0.06 -15.13
N THR A 167 11.80 0.77 -16.01
CA THR A 167 13.27 0.89 -16.03
C THR A 167 13.80 1.76 -14.89
N ASP A 168 13.08 2.83 -14.54
CA ASP A 168 13.39 3.70 -13.42
C ASP A 168 12.13 3.98 -12.57
N PRO A 169 12.03 3.41 -11.36
CA PRO A 169 10.89 3.65 -10.48
C PRO A 169 10.85 5.07 -9.88
N PHE A 170 11.90 5.87 -10.09
CA PHE A 170 11.97 7.27 -9.67
C PHE A 170 11.59 8.25 -10.78
N ALA A 171 11.39 7.76 -12.01
CA ALA A 171 10.90 8.57 -13.12
C ALA A 171 9.56 9.25 -12.76
N ASP A 172 9.16 10.22 -13.54
CA ASP A 172 7.85 10.83 -13.38
C ASP A 172 6.71 9.81 -13.63
N LYS A 173 5.56 10.10 -13.05
CA LYS A 173 4.42 9.17 -13.09
C LYS A 173 3.93 8.90 -14.53
N LYS A 174 4.10 9.86 -15.44
CA LYS A 174 3.68 9.71 -16.84
C LYS A 174 4.56 8.69 -17.56
N THR A 175 5.86 8.76 -17.33
CA THR A 175 6.83 7.80 -17.87
C THR A 175 6.57 6.39 -17.34
N ILE A 176 6.39 6.24 -16.02
CA ILE A 176 6.05 4.94 -15.41
C ILE A 176 4.72 4.39 -15.96
N PHE A 177 3.71 5.25 -16.07
CA PHE A 177 2.42 4.88 -16.65
C PHE A 177 2.57 4.35 -18.07
N GLN A 178 3.31 5.06 -18.93
CA GLN A 178 3.50 4.63 -20.32
C GLN A 178 4.19 3.28 -20.41
N GLN A 179 5.26 3.07 -19.64
CA GLN A 179 5.97 1.79 -19.60
C GLN A 179 5.08 0.63 -19.14
N LEU A 180 4.19 0.87 -18.16
CA LEU A 180 3.22 -0.13 -17.71
C LEU A 180 2.16 -0.40 -18.77
N LEU A 181 1.69 0.62 -19.46
CA LEU A 181 0.66 0.49 -20.50
C LEU A 181 1.19 -0.27 -21.72
N ASP A 182 2.37 0.10 -22.21
CA ASP A 182 3.03 -0.55 -23.34
C ASP A 182 3.23 -2.05 -23.09
N HIS A 183 3.64 -2.40 -21.89
CA HIS A 183 3.79 -3.81 -21.50
C HIS A 183 2.47 -4.56 -21.54
N GLN A 184 1.41 -3.95 -21.04
CA GLN A 184 0.10 -4.61 -21.00
C GLN A 184 -0.50 -4.77 -22.41
N GLN A 185 -0.18 -3.89 -23.34
CA GLN A 185 -0.61 -4.01 -24.75
C GLN A 185 0.18 -5.07 -25.52
N ALA A 186 1.44 -5.29 -25.18
CA ALA A 186 2.31 -6.27 -25.84
C ALA A 186 2.01 -7.74 -25.45
N HIS A 187 1.21 -7.97 -24.42
CA HIS A 187 0.93 -9.31 -23.87
C HIS A 187 -0.56 -9.70 -23.96
N TYR A 188 -1.21 -9.30 -25.05
CA TYR A 188 -2.54 -9.79 -25.47
C TYR A 188 -2.45 -10.99 -26.36
#